data_cea1339e7a8a4cbb92f0fe6a2fd741d0
#
_entry.id   cea1339e7a8a4cbb92f0fe6a2fd741d0
#
_cell.length_a   1.000
_cell.length_b   1.000
_cell.length_c   1.000
_cell.angle_alpha   90.00
_cell.angle_beta   90.00
_cell.angle_gamma   90.00
#
_symmetry.space_group_name_H-M   'P 1'
#
loop_
_entity.id
_entity.type
_entity.pdbx_description
1 polymer ?
#
loop_
_entity_poly.entity_id
_entity_poly.type
_entity_poly.pdbx_seq_one_letter_code
_entity_poly.pdbx_strand_id
1 'polypeptide(L)'
;SELARPLTANKQLVAVLCRNDRFTLTADAATQLHGHAALMLDGSRPVGEQVDTLTAYRPDWIAGPPGTAEALAEAAAVRDRHELAGGELVSLSGSDAPMDPDLAVLLGTSGTTGSSKYVRLSAAAVMANAGSIAEYMGLTPVERPVTSLPLHYSFGLSVLNSHWLVGAAVVVSAESVIQKGFWEAVRRNGCTSLAGVPYTYQLLERVGYRELDLPALATMQQAGGALDRRLTATYHEHMQAKGGRLLVMYGQTEATARMAYVPPTRLSEKLGSAGRAIPRGELRVEEAEPDIAGRMVGEVVYEGPNVMLGYATGRDDLARGDELGGVLRTGDLGYLDEDGFLFLTGRSKRIAKVFGLRVNLDEIELLLREHGPAAAVAGDERVRGACAFGSEEELAQLRTALAQRLHVHPSAFELVRVEEIPVTSSGKVDYRAVERLLRSS
;
A
#
# COMPACT_ATOMS: atom_id res chain seq x y z
N SER A 1 25.00 5.93 -15.30
CA SER A 1 24.49 4.59 -15.70
C SER A 1 24.19 4.60 -17.21
N GLU A 2 24.17 3.45 -17.86
CA GLU A 2 23.79 3.33 -19.28
C GLU A 2 22.36 3.80 -19.52
N LEU A 3 21.46 3.61 -18.55
CA LEU A 3 20.09 4.11 -18.56
C LEU A 3 19.96 5.63 -18.62
N ALA A 4 20.93 6.35 -18.11
CA ALA A 4 20.87 7.82 -18.06
C ALA A 4 21.39 8.50 -19.35
N ARG A 5 22.15 7.79 -20.18
CA ARG A 5 22.77 8.37 -21.40
C ARG A 5 21.75 8.88 -22.42
N PRO A 6 20.62 8.21 -22.67
CA PRO A 6 19.61 8.68 -23.61
C PRO A 6 18.71 9.78 -23.05
N LEU A 7 18.65 9.98 -21.74
CA LEU A 7 17.79 11.00 -21.13
C LEU A 7 18.37 12.40 -21.36
N THR A 8 17.51 13.35 -21.72
CA THR A 8 17.93 14.72 -22.02
C THR A 8 18.15 15.55 -20.75
N ALA A 9 18.72 16.76 -20.89
CA ALA A 9 18.89 17.69 -19.77
C ALA A 9 17.55 18.24 -19.23
N ASN A 10 16.49 18.24 -20.05
CA ASN A 10 15.17 18.69 -19.64
C ASN A 10 14.44 17.59 -18.85
N LYS A 11 13.60 17.98 -17.91
CA LYS A 11 12.80 17.05 -17.12
C LYS A 11 11.87 16.22 -18.01
N GLN A 12 11.97 14.90 -17.89
CA GLN A 12 11.20 13.93 -18.66
C GLN A 12 10.35 13.05 -17.76
N LEU A 13 9.27 12.49 -18.32
CA LEU A 13 8.46 11.45 -17.66
C LEU A 13 8.89 10.08 -18.16
N VAL A 14 9.34 9.23 -17.25
CA VAL A 14 9.72 7.85 -17.52
C VAL A 14 8.69 6.92 -16.91
N ALA A 15 7.92 6.19 -17.70
CA ALA A 15 7.08 5.12 -17.21
C ALA A 15 7.95 3.91 -16.89
N VAL A 16 7.89 3.42 -15.67
CA VAL A 16 8.65 2.25 -15.20
C VAL A 16 7.68 1.08 -15.01
N LEU A 17 7.81 0.03 -15.82
CA LEU A 17 7.07 -1.21 -15.67
C LEU A 17 7.68 -2.03 -14.54
N CYS A 18 7.18 -1.81 -13.32
CA CYS A 18 7.79 -2.26 -12.08
C CYS A 18 7.67 -3.78 -11.90
N ARG A 19 8.82 -4.41 -11.71
CA ARG A 19 8.97 -5.78 -11.23
C ARG A 19 9.94 -5.78 -10.05
N ASN A 20 9.91 -6.83 -9.24
CA ASN A 20 10.93 -7.00 -8.21
C ASN A 20 12.20 -7.57 -8.83
N ASP A 21 12.88 -6.77 -9.66
CA ASP A 21 14.12 -7.12 -10.35
C ASP A 21 15.12 -5.96 -10.34
N ARG A 22 16.37 -6.27 -10.71
CA ARG A 22 17.46 -5.28 -10.69
C ARG A 22 17.27 -4.18 -11.74
N PHE A 23 16.63 -4.51 -12.87
CA PHE A 23 16.39 -3.52 -13.92
C PHE A 23 15.45 -2.43 -13.44
N THR A 24 14.31 -2.79 -12.85
CA THR A 24 13.35 -1.84 -12.27
C THR A 24 14.01 -0.92 -11.24
N LEU A 25 14.78 -1.48 -10.29
CA LEU A 25 15.48 -0.68 -9.29
C LEU A 25 16.46 0.31 -9.93
N THR A 26 17.18 -0.12 -10.95
CA THR A 26 18.16 0.72 -11.65
C THR A 26 17.46 1.80 -12.47
N ALA A 27 16.33 1.49 -13.11
CA ALA A 27 15.54 2.42 -13.90
C ALA A 27 14.93 3.53 -13.01
N ASP A 28 14.34 3.17 -11.88
CA ASP A 28 13.82 4.13 -10.89
C ASP A 28 14.95 5.03 -10.37
N ALA A 29 16.04 4.45 -9.88
CA ALA A 29 17.19 5.21 -9.37
C ALA A 29 17.79 6.14 -10.43
N ALA A 30 17.96 5.67 -11.67
CA ALA A 30 18.48 6.50 -12.76
C ALA A 30 17.53 7.67 -13.07
N THR A 31 16.22 7.42 -13.13
CA THR A 31 15.21 8.44 -13.38
C THR A 31 15.27 9.54 -12.33
N GLN A 32 15.27 9.19 -11.05
CA GLN A 32 15.26 10.15 -9.96
C GLN A 32 16.59 10.88 -9.79
N LEU A 33 17.74 10.19 -9.89
CA LEU A 33 19.07 10.80 -9.76
C LEU A 33 19.38 11.83 -10.86
N HIS A 34 18.73 11.73 -12.02
CA HIS A 34 18.87 12.68 -13.11
C HIS A 34 17.75 13.73 -13.14
N GLY A 35 16.92 13.83 -12.09
CA GLY A 35 15.90 14.87 -11.93
C GLY A 35 14.66 14.67 -12.80
N HIS A 36 14.44 13.46 -13.34
CA HIS A 36 13.25 13.10 -14.10
C HIS A 36 12.13 12.59 -13.18
N ALA A 37 10.91 12.49 -13.71
CA ALA A 37 9.75 11.97 -12.98
C ALA A 37 9.49 10.50 -13.38
N ALA A 38 9.27 9.62 -12.40
CA ALA A 38 8.93 8.22 -12.61
C ALA A 38 7.42 8.00 -12.50
N LEU A 39 6.79 7.45 -13.54
CA LEU A 39 5.43 6.90 -13.49
C LEU A 39 5.53 5.40 -13.22
N MET A 40 5.23 5.00 -11.98
CA MET A 40 5.39 3.62 -11.52
C MET A 40 4.17 2.77 -11.89
N LEU A 41 4.33 1.86 -12.83
CA LEU A 41 3.28 1.00 -13.37
C LEU A 41 3.46 -0.45 -12.93
N ASP A 42 2.37 -1.21 -12.84
CA ASP A 42 2.41 -2.64 -12.53
C ASP A 42 2.97 -3.44 -13.71
N GLY A 43 4.24 -3.79 -13.67
CA GLY A 43 4.92 -4.57 -14.70
C GLY A 43 4.52 -6.06 -14.77
N SER A 44 3.63 -6.54 -13.89
CA SER A 44 3.04 -7.87 -13.98
C SER A 44 1.84 -7.91 -14.95
N ARG A 45 1.25 -6.74 -15.26
CA ARG A 45 0.13 -6.62 -16.19
C ARG A 45 0.65 -6.49 -17.63
N PRO A 46 -0.07 -7.08 -18.61
CA PRO A 46 0.23 -6.85 -20.02
C PRO A 46 0.28 -5.35 -20.36
N VAL A 47 1.22 -4.94 -21.18
CA VAL A 47 1.36 -3.53 -21.59
C VAL A 47 0.09 -3.01 -22.26
N GLY A 48 -0.60 -3.85 -23.06
CA GLY A 48 -1.88 -3.50 -23.70
C GLY A 48 -2.97 -3.08 -22.72
N GLU A 49 -2.96 -3.59 -21.48
CA GLU A 49 -3.93 -3.17 -20.45
C GLU A 49 -3.57 -1.81 -19.80
N GLN A 50 -2.40 -1.26 -20.10
CA GLN A 50 -1.89 0.00 -19.56
C GLN A 50 -1.92 1.13 -20.59
N VAL A 51 -2.39 0.86 -21.81
CA VAL A 51 -2.43 1.83 -22.94
C VAL A 51 -3.19 3.09 -22.57
N ASP A 52 -4.34 2.97 -21.89
CA ASP A 52 -5.12 4.14 -21.47
C ASP A 52 -4.30 5.06 -20.55
N THR A 53 -3.54 4.48 -19.62
CA THR A 53 -2.64 5.25 -18.74
C THR A 53 -1.49 5.87 -19.53
N LEU A 54 -0.86 5.11 -20.42
CA LEU A 54 0.22 5.62 -21.27
C LEU A 54 -0.25 6.74 -22.20
N THR A 55 -1.45 6.63 -22.74
CA THR A 55 -2.09 7.64 -23.57
C THR A 55 -2.43 8.91 -22.78
N ALA A 56 -2.96 8.78 -21.56
CA ALA A 56 -3.30 9.90 -20.72
C ALA A 56 -2.06 10.67 -20.24
N TYR A 57 -1.00 9.95 -19.84
CA TYR A 57 0.21 10.56 -19.27
C TYR A 57 1.28 10.87 -20.29
N ARG A 58 1.23 10.31 -21.49
CA ARG A 58 2.18 10.58 -22.59
C ARG A 58 3.64 10.60 -22.11
N PRO A 59 4.17 9.50 -21.53
CA PRO A 59 5.54 9.47 -21.06
C PRO A 59 6.52 9.67 -22.23
N ASP A 60 7.69 10.24 -21.92
CA ASP A 60 8.76 10.43 -22.89
C ASP A 60 9.51 9.11 -23.14
N TRP A 61 9.60 8.28 -22.09
CA TRP A 61 10.26 6.98 -22.10
C TRP A 61 9.46 5.93 -21.34
N ILE A 62 9.64 4.68 -21.74
CA ILE A 62 9.19 3.51 -21.00
C ILE A 62 10.41 2.64 -20.70
N ALA A 63 10.64 2.36 -19.41
CA ALA A 63 11.60 1.37 -18.95
C ALA A 63 10.84 0.08 -18.59
N GLY A 64 11.15 -1.02 -19.30
CA GLY A 64 10.43 -2.28 -19.12
C GLY A 64 11.28 -3.52 -19.41
N PRO A 65 10.70 -4.72 -19.28
CA PRO A 65 11.37 -5.95 -19.62
C PRO A 65 11.66 -6.03 -21.13
N PRO A 66 12.56 -6.93 -21.57
CA PRO A 66 12.75 -7.20 -22.99
C PRO A 66 11.41 -7.52 -23.70
N GLY A 67 11.18 -6.98 -24.90
CA GLY A 67 9.93 -7.12 -25.64
C GLY A 67 8.89 -6.03 -25.38
N THR A 68 9.21 -5.02 -24.58
CA THR A 68 8.31 -3.86 -24.33
C THR A 68 8.07 -3.05 -25.59
N ALA A 69 9.10 -2.82 -26.43
CA ALA A 69 8.97 -2.09 -27.69
C ALA A 69 8.02 -2.79 -28.66
N GLU A 70 8.14 -4.10 -28.80
CA GLU A 70 7.27 -4.92 -29.65
C GLU A 70 5.82 -4.90 -29.15
N ALA A 71 5.63 -5.00 -27.84
CA ALA A 71 4.29 -4.96 -27.22
C ALA A 71 3.61 -3.58 -27.34
N LEU A 72 4.38 -2.51 -27.54
CA LEU A 72 3.90 -1.16 -27.74
C LEU A 72 3.69 -0.79 -29.21
N ALA A 73 4.24 -1.54 -30.16
CA ALA A 73 4.30 -1.17 -31.58
C ALA A 73 2.94 -0.86 -32.20
N GLU A 74 1.86 -1.49 -31.74
CA GLU A 74 0.48 -1.21 -32.17
C GLU A 74 -0.19 -0.06 -31.41
N ALA A 75 0.30 0.27 -30.22
CA ALA A 75 -0.38 1.17 -29.28
C ALA A 75 0.28 2.56 -29.13
N ALA A 76 1.56 2.67 -29.46
CA ALA A 76 2.33 3.91 -29.31
C ALA A 76 3.39 4.05 -30.40
N ALA A 77 3.67 5.30 -30.80
CA ALA A 77 4.74 5.59 -31.76
C ALA A 77 6.12 5.47 -31.08
N VAL A 78 6.71 4.30 -31.17
CA VAL A 78 8.10 4.03 -30.74
C VAL A 78 9.05 4.78 -31.67
N ARG A 79 9.95 5.61 -31.10
CA ARG A 79 10.96 6.39 -31.85
C ARG A 79 12.33 5.73 -31.82
N ASP A 80 12.74 5.26 -30.66
CA ASP A 80 14.06 4.67 -30.43
C ASP A 80 13.99 3.60 -29.34
N ARG A 81 14.99 2.71 -29.33
CA ARG A 81 15.10 1.58 -28.40
C ARG A 81 16.53 1.40 -27.95
N HIS A 82 16.74 1.29 -26.65
CA HIS A 82 18.02 0.95 -26.05
C HIS A 82 17.90 -0.35 -25.28
N GLU A 83 18.55 -1.39 -25.74
CA GLU A 83 18.65 -2.66 -25.00
C GLU A 83 19.66 -2.51 -23.87
N LEU A 84 19.28 -2.97 -22.69
CA LEU A 84 20.02 -2.86 -21.45
C LEU A 84 20.06 -4.21 -20.74
N ALA A 85 21.00 -4.37 -19.80
CA ALA A 85 21.09 -5.61 -19.03
C ALA A 85 19.80 -5.83 -18.20
N GLY A 86 18.98 -6.80 -18.62
CA GLY A 86 17.74 -7.21 -17.95
C GLY A 86 16.48 -6.47 -18.37
N GLY A 87 16.54 -5.58 -19.36
CA GLY A 87 15.39 -4.84 -19.87
C GLY A 87 15.71 -3.94 -21.04
N GLU A 88 14.82 -3.03 -21.32
CA GLU A 88 14.99 -2.01 -22.37
C GLU A 88 14.39 -0.67 -22.00
N LEU A 89 14.92 0.39 -22.58
CA LEU A 89 14.41 1.74 -22.52
C LEU A 89 13.89 2.13 -23.90
N VAL A 90 12.60 2.43 -23.98
CA VAL A 90 11.89 2.73 -25.23
C VAL A 90 11.50 4.18 -25.25
N SER A 91 11.94 4.93 -26.26
CA SER A 91 11.55 6.31 -26.49
C SER A 91 10.21 6.41 -27.23
N LEU A 92 9.35 7.25 -26.72
CA LEU A 92 8.04 7.56 -27.34
C LEU A 92 8.00 8.98 -27.91
N SER A 93 6.88 9.31 -28.53
CA SER A 93 6.66 10.66 -29.05
C SER A 93 6.62 11.75 -27.95
N GLY A 94 6.47 11.34 -26.70
CA GLY A 94 6.51 12.22 -25.53
C GLY A 94 5.50 13.37 -25.58
N SER A 95 5.74 14.37 -24.76
CA SER A 95 4.93 15.60 -24.72
C SER A 95 5.80 16.78 -24.31
N ASP A 96 5.66 17.90 -25.03
CA ASP A 96 6.29 19.18 -24.65
C ASP A 96 5.59 19.89 -23.49
N ALA A 97 4.50 19.31 -22.95
CA ALA A 97 3.79 19.88 -21.80
C ALA A 97 4.72 19.94 -20.57
N PRO A 98 4.78 21.11 -19.90
CA PRO A 98 5.66 21.29 -18.76
C PRO A 98 5.28 20.34 -17.61
N MET A 99 6.24 20.10 -16.72
CA MET A 99 6.04 19.39 -15.46
C MET A 99 6.55 20.24 -14.30
N ASP A 100 5.92 20.11 -13.16
CA ASP A 100 6.39 20.73 -11.93
C ASP A 100 7.85 20.31 -11.65
N PRO A 101 8.76 21.25 -11.33
CA PRO A 101 10.17 20.95 -11.10
C PRO A 101 10.40 20.01 -9.92
N ASP A 102 9.51 20.02 -8.93
CA ASP A 102 9.63 19.18 -7.72
C ASP A 102 9.03 17.77 -7.90
N LEU A 103 8.20 17.54 -8.92
CA LEU A 103 7.61 16.24 -9.19
C LEU A 103 8.69 15.18 -9.40
N ALA A 104 8.69 14.10 -8.64
CA ALA A 104 9.63 13.00 -8.78
C ALA A 104 8.97 11.65 -9.07
N VAL A 105 7.82 11.36 -8.44
CA VAL A 105 7.18 10.05 -8.55
C VAL A 105 5.67 10.19 -8.72
N LEU A 106 5.11 9.35 -9.57
CA LEU A 106 3.69 9.14 -9.75
C LEU A 106 3.35 7.71 -9.34
N LEU A 107 2.49 7.56 -8.33
CA LEU A 107 2.02 6.26 -7.82
C LEU A 107 0.52 6.12 -8.00
N GLY A 108 0.09 4.97 -8.52
CA GLY A 108 -1.32 4.63 -8.59
C GLY A 108 -1.93 4.45 -7.21
N THR A 109 -3.17 4.91 -7.03
CA THR A 109 -3.95 4.57 -5.84
C THR A 109 -4.71 3.27 -6.09
N SER A 110 -4.87 2.45 -5.07
CA SER A 110 -5.72 1.25 -5.11
C SER A 110 -7.22 1.60 -5.16
N GLY A 111 -7.56 2.79 -5.65
CA GLY A 111 -8.91 3.32 -5.66
C GLY A 111 -9.85 2.53 -6.56
N THR A 112 -11.06 2.37 -6.10
CA THR A 112 -12.18 1.59 -6.64
C THR A 112 -12.76 2.13 -7.96
N THR A 113 -12.18 3.14 -8.58
CA THR A 113 -12.88 3.94 -9.61
C THR A 113 -12.38 3.78 -11.05
N GLY A 114 -11.52 2.80 -11.38
CA GLY A 114 -11.16 2.55 -12.81
C GLY A 114 -10.54 3.73 -13.58
N SER A 115 -10.41 4.90 -12.98
CA SER A 115 -9.72 6.06 -13.55
C SER A 115 -8.23 5.99 -13.25
N SER A 116 -7.40 6.36 -14.23
CA SER A 116 -5.94 6.43 -14.15
C SER A 116 -5.48 7.56 -13.22
N LYS A 117 -5.97 7.61 -11.98
CA LYS A 117 -5.67 8.65 -11.01
C LYS A 117 -4.39 8.30 -10.26
N TYR A 118 -3.37 9.13 -10.41
CA TYR A 118 -2.07 8.97 -9.76
C TYR A 118 -1.82 10.09 -8.75
N VAL A 119 -1.12 9.73 -7.69
CA VAL A 119 -0.59 10.65 -6.67
C VAL A 119 0.71 11.24 -7.19
N ARG A 120 0.84 12.57 -7.15
CA ARG A 120 2.05 13.31 -7.50
C ARG A 120 2.91 13.52 -6.25
N LEU A 121 4.10 12.97 -6.22
CA LEU A 121 5.03 13.06 -5.10
C LEU A 121 6.26 13.86 -5.50
N SER A 122 6.66 14.81 -4.63
CA SER A 122 7.92 15.51 -4.81
C SER A 122 9.12 14.68 -4.32
N ALA A 123 10.30 14.99 -4.84
CA ALA A 123 11.54 14.41 -4.34
C ALA A 123 11.73 14.68 -2.84
N ALA A 124 11.37 15.90 -2.40
CA ALA A 124 11.43 16.29 -0.98
C ALA A 124 10.52 15.41 -0.11
N ALA A 125 9.28 15.13 -0.56
CA ALA A 125 8.34 14.28 0.17
C ALA A 125 8.84 12.83 0.27
N VAL A 126 9.38 12.28 -0.83
CA VAL A 126 9.98 10.93 -0.84
C VAL A 126 11.15 10.83 0.14
N MET A 127 12.05 11.81 0.13
CA MET A 127 13.21 11.86 1.02
C MET A 127 12.80 12.09 2.48
N ALA A 128 11.82 12.95 2.75
CA ALA A 128 11.30 13.18 4.10
C ALA A 128 10.71 11.91 4.71
N ASN A 129 9.90 11.16 3.93
CA ASN A 129 9.34 9.88 4.39
C ASN A 129 10.43 8.83 4.62
N ALA A 130 11.38 8.69 3.68
CA ALA A 130 12.52 7.77 3.82
C ALA A 130 13.34 8.08 5.07
N GLY A 131 13.63 9.36 5.34
CA GLY A 131 14.34 9.82 6.53
C GLY A 131 13.59 9.54 7.83
N SER A 132 12.28 9.80 7.86
CA SER A 132 11.45 9.48 9.03
C SER A 132 11.42 7.98 9.31
N ILE A 133 11.33 7.15 8.27
CA ILE A 133 11.37 5.68 8.39
C ILE A 133 12.72 5.23 8.94
N ALA A 134 13.80 5.73 8.37
CA ALA A 134 15.16 5.39 8.81
C ALA A 134 15.36 5.73 10.29
N GLU A 135 14.85 6.89 10.74
CA GLU A 135 14.94 7.37 12.11
C GLU A 135 14.16 6.47 13.09
N TYR A 136 12.84 6.28 12.92
CA TYR A 136 12.05 5.52 13.88
C TYR A 136 12.32 4.01 13.86
N MET A 137 12.82 3.50 12.75
CA MET A 137 13.27 2.12 12.65
C MET A 137 14.71 1.92 13.10
N GLY A 138 15.50 3.00 13.25
CA GLY A 138 16.93 2.92 13.56
C GLY A 138 17.68 2.16 12.46
N LEU A 139 17.40 2.44 11.18
CA LEU A 139 18.04 1.76 10.07
C LEU A 139 19.51 2.14 9.96
N THR A 140 20.33 1.18 9.57
CA THR A 140 21.78 1.33 9.39
C THR A 140 22.23 0.69 8.08
N PRO A 141 23.46 0.94 7.60
CA PRO A 141 23.97 0.33 6.37
C PRO A 141 24.09 -1.20 6.40
N VAL A 142 24.03 -1.83 7.59
CA VAL A 142 24.13 -3.29 7.73
C VAL A 142 22.81 -4.01 7.45
N GLU A 143 21.70 -3.26 7.36
CA GLU A 143 20.38 -3.82 7.03
C GLU A 143 20.36 -4.46 5.64
N ARG A 144 19.54 -5.48 5.49
CA ARG A 144 19.29 -6.20 4.23
C ARG A 144 17.81 -6.56 4.08
N PRO A 145 16.94 -5.61 3.70
CA PRO A 145 15.56 -5.94 3.41
C PRO A 145 15.46 -6.83 2.17
N VAL A 146 14.45 -7.70 2.11
CA VAL A 146 14.06 -8.40 0.90
C VAL A 146 12.86 -7.72 0.25
N THR A 147 12.82 -7.66 -1.10
CA THR A 147 11.65 -7.17 -1.82
C THR A 147 10.54 -8.22 -1.76
N SER A 148 9.55 -7.97 -0.92
CA SER A 148 8.35 -8.83 -0.73
C SER A 148 7.07 -8.15 -1.21
N LEU A 149 7.15 -6.87 -1.53
CA LEU A 149 6.06 -6.04 -2.01
C LEU A 149 6.40 -5.45 -3.37
N PRO A 150 5.40 -5.21 -4.25
CA PRO A 150 5.63 -4.58 -5.55
C PRO A 150 6.21 -3.17 -5.41
N LEU A 151 7.11 -2.76 -6.32
CA LEU A 151 7.74 -1.43 -6.30
C LEU A 151 6.82 -0.31 -6.81
N HIS A 152 5.77 -0.62 -7.59
CA HIS A 152 4.71 0.34 -7.93
C HIS A 152 3.74 0.61 -6.77
N TYR A 153 3.90 -0.10 -5.67
CA TYR A 153 3.14 0.11 -4.44
C TYR A 153 3.95 0.96 -3.45
N SER A 154 3.34 2.03 -2.95
CA SER A 154 4.01 3.01 -2.08
C SER A 154 4.72 2.40 -0.88
N PHE A 155 4.16 1.34 -0.26
CA PHE A 155 4.80 0.65 0.84
C PHE A 155 6.09 -0.06 0.40
N GLY A 156 6.06 -0.81 -0.72
CA GLY A 156 7.25 -1.48 -1.27
C GLY A 156 8.34 -0.47 -1.63
N LEU A 157 7.97 0.61 -2.33
CA LEU A 157 8.89 1.68 -2.69
C LEU A 157 9.49 2.38 -1.45
N SER A 158 8.70 2.57 -0.38
CA SER A 158 9.19 3.18 0.87
C SER A 158 10.22 2.32 1.60
N VAL A 159 10.11 0.99 1.51
CA VAL A 159 11.15 0.07 2.02
C VAL A 159 12.44 0.27 1.25
N LEU A 160 12.37 0.33 -0.08
CA LEU A 160 13.55 0.58 -0.92
C LEU A 160 14.22 1.90 -0.57
N ASN A 161 13.47 3.00 -0.62
CA ASN A 161 13.99 4.36 -0.42
C ASN A 161 14.61 4.56 0.97
N SER A 162 13.96 4.06 2.02
CA SER A 162 14.47 4.21 3.40
C SER A 162 15.77 3.45 3.65
N HIS A 163 15.92 2.26 3.06
CA HIS A 163 17.14 1.47 3.20
C HIS A 163 18.27 2.02 2.31
N TRP A 164 17.96 2.47 1.10
CA TRP A 164 18.96 3.12 0.24
C TRP A 164 19.47 4.42 0.84
N LEU A 165 18.61 5.20 1.50
CA LEU A 165 19.02 6.44 2.16
C LEU A 165 20.14 6.22 3.17
N VAL A 166 20.13 5.09 3.87
CA VAL A 166 21.20 4.74 4.84
C VAL A 166 22.32 3.90 4.24
N GLY A 167 22.32 3.66 2.93
CA GLY A 167 23.36 2.88 2.25
C GLY A 167 23.23 1.35 2.43
N ALA A 168 22.05 0.86 2.84
CA ALA A 168 21.80 -0.56 3.03
C ALA A 168 21.62 -1.30 1.69
N ALA A 169 22.08 -2.55 1.64
CA ALA A 169 21.91 -3.43 0.48
C ALA A 169 20.52 -4.04 0.47
N VAL A 170 19.81 -3.96 -0.65
CA VAL A 170 18.49 -4.56 -0.83
C VAL A 170 18.60 -5.89 -1.56
N VAL A 171 18.01 -6.95 -1.01
CA VAL A 171 17.91 -8.27 -1.63
C VAL A 171 16.68 -8.33 -2.51
N VAL A 172 16.89 -8.54 -3.82
CA VAL A 172 15.82 -8.55 -4.80
C VAL A 172 15.34 -9.97 -5.03
N SER A 173 14.04 -10.20 -4.91
CA SER A 173 13.38 -11.46 -5.21
C SER A 173 12.13 -11.23 -6.04
N ALA A 174 12.03 -11.93 -7.17
CA ALA A 174 10.80 -12.00 -7.96
C ALA A 174 9.80 -13.04 -7.43
N GLU A 175 10.23 -13.88 -6.47
CA GLU A 175 9.42 -14.94 -5.91
C GLU A 175 8.53 -14.45 -4.77
N SER A 176 7.37 -15.08 -4.65
CA SER A 176 6.42 -14.83 -3.56
C SER A 176 6.85 -15.56 -2.27
N VAL A 177 6.38 -15.07 -1.12
CA VAL A 177 6.60 -15.68 0.22
C VAL A 177 6.10 -17.13 0.34
N ILE A 178 5.24 -17.62 -0.57
CA ILE A 178 4.79 -19.01 -0.60
C ILE A 178 5.77 -19.94 -1.32
N GLN A 179 6.76 -19.40 -2.03
CA GLN A 179 7.73 -20.16 -2.82
C GLN A 179 8.98 -20.45 -2.00
N LYS A 180 9.48 -21.68 -2.11
CA LYS A 180 10.67 -22.14 -1.38
C LYS A 180 11.91 -21.31 -1.68
N GLY A 181 12.09 -20.94 -2.97
CA GLY A 181 13.24 -20.12 -3.41
C GLY A 181 13.29 -18.74 -2.77
N PHE A 182 12.14 -18.14 -2.42
CA PHE A 182 12.11 -16.89 -1.64
C PHE A 182 12.85 -17.06 -0.31
N TRP A 183 12.55 -18.10 0.45
CA TRP A 183 13.17 -18.35 1.76
C TRP A 183 14.63 -18.79 1.66
N GLU A 184 14.98 -19.50 0.58
CA GLU A 184 16.38 -19.80 0.27
C GLU A 184 17.18 -18.53 -0.02
N ALA A 185 16.60 -17.57 -0.76
CA ALA A 185 17.21 -16.26 -1.00
C ALA A 185 17.35 -15.45 0.30
N VAL A 186 16.30 -15.42 1.14
CA VAL A 186 16.31 -14.76 2.46
C VAL A 186 17.44 -15.30 3.32
N ARG A 187 17.56 -16.62 3.46
CA ARG A 187 18.59 -17.27 4.27
C ARG A 187 19.99 -17.04 3.70
N ARG A 188 20.19 -17.31 2.41
CA ARG A 188 21.50 -17.21 1.73
C ARG A 188 22.09 -15.81 1.81
N ASN A 189 21.24 -14.78 1.72
CA ASN A 189 21.68 -13.40 1.73
C ASN A 189 21.65 -12.76 3.12
N GLY A 190 21.24 -13.49 4.16
CA GLY A 190 21.15 -12.96 5.53
C GLY A 190 20.20 -11.76 5.62
N CYS A 191 19.00 -11.88 5.04
CA CYS A 191 18.03 -10.78 5.07
C CYS A 191 17.64 -10.45 6.52
N THR A 192 17.64 -9.16 6.86
CA THR A 192 17.38 -8.67 8.22
C THR A 192 15.93 -8.24 8.42
N SER A 193 15.22 -7.90 7.34
CA SER A 193 13.83 -7.44 7.44
C SER A 193 12.94 -7.93 6.30
N LEU A 194 11.66 -8.13 6.64
CA LEU A 194 10.56 -8.53 5.75
C LEU A 194 9.37 -7.58 5.94
N ALA A 195 8.86 -7.01 4.85
CA ALA A 195 7.65 -6.20 4.84
C ALA A 195 6.45 -6.99 4.31
N GLY A 196 5.27 -6.79 4.89
CA GLY A 196 4.05 -7.45 4.45
C GLY A 196 2.78 -6.69 4.75
N VAL A 197 1.77 -6.91 3.93
CA VAL A 197 0.39 -6.52 4.17
C VAL A 197 -0.35 -7.63 4.93
N PRO A 198 -1.56 -7.43 5.48
CA PRO A 198 -2.27 -8.47 6.22
C PRO A 198 -2.36 -9.82 5.50
N TYR A 199 -2.60 -9.79 4.18
CA TYR A 199 -2.62 -11.01 3.36
C TYR A 199 -1.27 -11.75 3.36
N THR A 200 -0.16 -11.02 3.33
CA THR A 200 1.18 -11.62 3.44
C THR A 200 1.31 -12.42 4.74
N TYR A 201 0.85 -11.89 5.87
CA TYR A 201 0.89 -12.58 7.16
C TYR A 201 0.02 -13.85 7.18
N GLN A 202 -1.13 -13.84 6.51
CA GLN A 202 -1.95 -15.05 6.33
C GLN A 202 -1.21 -16.12 5.50
N LEU A 203 -0.48 -15.71 4.45
CA LEU A 203 0.37 -16.63 3.67
C LEU A 203 1.53 -17.17 4.50
N LEU A 204 2.15 -16.34 5.35
CA LEU A 204 3.22 -16.76 6.26
C LEU A 204 2.77 -17.86 7.23
N GLU A 205 1.54 -17.79 7.76
CA GLU A 205 0.97 -18.87 8.57
C GLU A 205 0.81 -20.18 7.76
N ARG A 206 0.33 -20.07 6.51
CA ARG A 206 0.16 -21.26 5.63
C ARG A 206 1.47 -21.96 5.30
N VAL A 207 2.58 -21.22 5.17
CA VAL A 207 3.91 -21.79 4.88
C VAL A 207 4.69 -22.19 6.12
N GLY A 208 4.13 -22.04 7.33
CA GLY A 208 4.81 -22.37 8.58
C GLY A 208 6.02 -21.48 8.86
N TYR A 209 5.93 -20.18 8.52
CA TYR A 209 7.03 -19.22 8.68
C TYR A 209 7.72 -19.30 10.05
N ARG A 210 6.96 -19.45 11.12
CA ARG A 210 7.49 -19.45 12.51
C ARG A 210 8.42 -20.62 12.82
N GLU A 211 8.39 -21.66 11.99
CA GLU A 211 9.25 -22.85 12.10
C GLU A 211 10.53 -22.73 11.27
N LEU A 212 10.62 -21.68 10.41
CA LEU A 212 11.80 -21.46 9.57
C LEU A 212 12.98 -20.95 10.39
N ASP A 213 14.14 -21.55 10.16
CA ASP A 213 15.42 -21.07 10.71
C ASP A 213 15.94 -19.90 9.88
N LEU A 214 15.71 -18.67 10.39
CA LEU A 214 16.08 -17.40 9.79
C LEU A 214 16.75 -16.49 10.84
N PRO A 215 17.98 -16.81 11.24
CA PRO A 215 18.63 -16.13 12.39
C PRO A 215 18.92 -14.66 12.14
N ALA A 216 19.11 -14.23 10.90
CA ALA A 216 19.36 -12.83 10.57
C ALA A 216 18.08 -11.98 10.52
N LEU A 217 16.89 -12.59 10.40
CA LEU A 217 15.63 -11.87 10.24
C LEU A 217 15.14 -11.31 11.59
N ALA A 218 15.49 -10.06 11.86
CA ALA A 218 15.24 -9.37 13.12
C ALA A 218 14.06 -8.40 13.08
N THR A 219 13.60 -7.98 11.89
CA THR A 219 12.54 -6.97 11.77
C THR A 219 11.42 -7.45 10.83
N MET A 220 10.19 -7.46 11.31
CA MET A 220 9.00 -7.61 10.47
C MET A 220 8.24 -6.30 10.44
N GLN A 221 7.71 -5.95 9.26
CA GLN A 221 7.01 -4.70 9.01
C GLN A 221 5.61 -5.01 8.50
N GLN A 222 4.59 -4.44 9.13
CA GLN A 222 3.20 -4.61 8.75
C GLN A 222 2.55 -3.25 8.48
N ALA A 223 1.94 -3.10 7.31
CA ALA A 223 1.12 -1.94 6.93
C ALA A 223 0.15 -2.30 5.80
N GLY A 224 -0.59 -1.31 5.27
CA GLY A 224 -1.45 -1.47 4.10
C GLY A 224 -2.84 -2.04 4.39
N GLY A 225 -3.17 -2.23 5.66
CA GLY A 225 -4.45 -2.69 6.17
C GLY A 225 -4.34 -3.09 7.63
N ALA A 226 -5.46 -3.23 8.33
CA ALA A 226 -5.48 -3.71 9.70
C ALA A 226 -5.17 -5.22 9.73
N LEU A 227 -4.12 -5.61 10.45
CA LEU A 227 -3.85 -6.99 10.77
C LEU A 227 -4.70 -7.40 11.97
N ASP A 228 -5.22 -8.62 11.96
CA ASP A 228 -5.96 -9.18 13.09
C ASP A 228 -5.14 -9.09 14.39
N ARG A 229 -5.82 -8.76 15.50
CA ARG A 229 -5.15 -8.50 16.80
C ARG A 229 -4.44 -9.74 17.34
N ARG A 230 -5.03 -10.93 17.17
CA ARG A 230 -4.42 -12.20 17.64
C ARG A 230 -3.18 -12.51 16.83
N LEU A 231 -3.27 -12.34 15.49
CA LEU A 231 -2.15 -12.57 14.60
C LEU A 231 -1.03 -11.54 14.86
N THR A 232 -1.39 -10.28 15.13
CA THR A 232 -0.43 -9.24 15.53
C THR A 232 0.30 -9.62 16.82
N ALA A 233 -0.42 -10.06 17.84
CA ALA A 233 0.16 -10.50 19.11
C ALA A 233 1.09 -11.72 18.90
N THR A 234 0.63 -12.72 18.15
CA THR A 234 1.42 -13.93 17.83
C THR A 234 2.75 -13.59 17.17
N TYR A 235 2.75 -12.71 16.15
CA TYR A 235 3.98 -12.31 15.47
C TYR A 235 4.87 -11.42 16.35
N HIS A 236 4.27 -10.58 17.17
CA HIS A 236 5.03 -9.77 18.12
C HIS A 236 5.79 -10.64 19.13
N GLU A 237 5.10 -11.59 19.78
CA GLU A 237 5.69 -12.53 20.73
C GLU A 237 6.78 -13.40 20.06
N HIS A 238 6.50 -13.92 18.85
CA HIS A 238 7.46 -14.72 18.10
C HIS A 238 8.73 -13.93 17.78
N MET A 239 8.60 -12.67 17.35
CA MET A 239 9.74 -11.82 17.05
C MET A 239 10.51 -11.44 18.33
N GLN A 240 9.83 -11.12 19.42
CA GLN A 240 10.47 -10.84 20.71
C GLN A 240 11.27 -12.04 21.23
N ALA A 241 10.74 -13.26 21.12
CA ALA A 241 11.43 -14.47 21.53
C ALA A 241 12.75 -14.71 20.78
N LYS A 242 12.89 -14.15 19.57
CA LYS A 242 14.12 -14.17 18.76
C LYS A 242 15.01 -12.94 18.94
N GLY A 243 14.67 -12.02 19.86
CA GLY A 243 15.36 -10.74 20.02
C GLY A 243 15.10 -9.76 18.88
N GLY A 244 14.09 -10.03 18.06
CA GLY A 244 13.64 -9.18 16.95
C GLY A 244 12.43 -8.32 17.30
N ARG A 245 11.79 -7.73 16.29
CA ARG A 245 10.66 -6.83 16.48
C ARG A 245 9.64 -6.88 15.34
N LEU A 246 8.37 -6.65 15.66
CA LEU A 246 7.31 -6.36 14.72
C LEU A 246 6.99 -4.87 14.78
N LEU A 247 6.95 -4.20 13.62
CA LEU A 247 6.48 -2.82 13.46
C LEU A 247 5.10 -2.85 12.79
N VAL A 248 4.10 -2.30 13.45
CA VAL A 248 2.77 -2.03 12.89
C VAL A 248 2.73 -0.57 12.50
N MET A 249 2.31 -0.28 11.26
CA MET A 249 2.37 1.05 10.69
C MET A 249 1.10 1.38 9.92
N TYR A 250 0.82 2.67 9.81
CA TYR A 250 -0.30 3.21 9.04
C TYR A 250 0.20 4.25 8.04
N GLY A 251 -0.47 4.32 6.89
CA GLY A 251 -0.23 5.34 5.89
C GLY A 251 -1.01 5.13 4.62
N GLN A 252 -0.87 6.11 3.74
CA GLN A 252 -1.51 6.17 2.43
C GLN A 252 -0.50 6.60 1.37
N THR A 253 -0.78 6.29 0.11
CA THR A 253 0.05 6.74 -1.02
C THR A 253 0.14 8.26 -1.06
N GLU A 254 -0.93 8.95 -0.68
CA GLU A 254 -1.07 10.39 -0.58
C GLU A 254 -0.13 11.07 0.45
N ALA A 255 0.48 10.26 1.32
CA ALA A 255 1.54 10.71 2.25
C ALA A 255 2.83 9.89 2.06
N THR A 256 3.16 9.53 0.83
CA THR A 256 4.41 8.85 0.43
C THR A 256 4.63 7.51 1.15
N ALA A 257 3.60 6.90 1.66
CA ALA A 257 3.42 5.62 2.28
C ALA A 257 3.16 5.64 3.79
N ARG A 258 3.92 6.35 4.61
CA ARG A 258 3.83 6.16 6.07
C ARG A 258 3.55 7.46 6.81
N MET A 259 2.55 7.41 7.69
CA MET A 259 2.10 8.52 8.52
C MET A 259 2.22 8.22 10.01
N ALA A 260 2.07 6.94 10.40
CA ALA A 260 2.14 6.53 11.81
C ALA A 260 2.78 5.15 11.97
N TYR A 261 3.25 4.88 13.19
CA TYR A 261 3.80 3.60 13.60
C TYR A 261 3.54 3.33 15.08
N VAL A 262 3.40 2.07 15.45
CA VAL A 262 3.39 1.63 16.84
C VAL A 262 4.83 1.28 17.23
N PRO A 263 5.43 1.96 18.23
CA PRO A 263 6.72 1.54 18.76
C PRO A 263 6.66 0.08 19.23
N PRO A 264 7.61 -0.79 18.84
CA PRO A 264 7.57 -2.20 19.19
C PRO A 264 7.45 -2.47 20.71
N THR A 265 8.01 -1.59 21.52
CA THR A 265 7.94 -1.66 23.00
C THR A 265 6.54 -1.38 23.57
N ARG A 266 5.66 -0.77 22.77
CA ARG A 266 4.27 -0.44 23.18
C ARG A 266 3.23 -1.30 22.46
N LEU A 267 3.67 -2.22 21.57
CA LEU A 267 2.75 -2.94 20.70
C LEU A 267 1.77 -3.84 21.47
N SER A 268 2.25 -4.53 22.53
CA SER A 268 1.38 -5.36 23.38
C SER A 268 0.28 -4.57 24.09
N GLU A 269 0.55 -3.32 24.47
CA GLU A 269 -0.41 -2.44 25.13
C GLU A 269 -1.36 -1.75 24.14
N LYS A 270 -0.93 -1.57 22.89
CA LYS A 270 -1.62 -0.79 21.84
C LYS A 270 -2.08 -1.66 20.67
N LEU A 271 -2.44 -2.92 20.93
CA LEU A 271 -2.96 -3.82 19.90
C LEU A 271 -4.20 -3.22 19.21
N GLY A 272 -4.14 -3.18 17.87
CA GLY A 272 -5.19 -2.60 17.03
C GLY A 272 -5.05 -1.10 16.79
N SER A 273 -4.05 -0.44 17.40
CA SER A 273 -3.70 0.94 17.06
C SER A 273 -2.98 1.03 15.72
N ALA A 274 -3.22 2.12 14.99
CA ALA A 274 -2.44 2.55 13.82
C ALA A 274 -1.11 3.23 14.21
N GLY A 275 -0.93 3.57 15.50
CA GLY A 275 0.29 4.15 16.05
C GLY A 275 0.20 5.64 16.31
N ARG A 276 1.35 6.23 16.58
CA ARG A 276 1.56 7.69 16.67
C ARG A 276 2.26 8.20 15.44
N ALA A 277 2.17 9.50 15.17
CA ALA A 277 2.81 10.13 14.01
C ALA A 277 4.30 9.77 13.89
N ILE A 278 4.76 9.61 12.65
CA ILE A 278 6.20 9.46 12.35
C ILE A 278 6.95 10.76 12.69
N PRO A 279 8.28 10.73 12.84
CA PRO A 279 9.07 11.93 13.02
C PRO A 279 8.74 13.00 11.96
N ARG A 280 8.61 14.26 12.39
CA ARG A 280 8.21 15.41 11.57
C ARG A 280 6.79 15.39 11.01
N GLY A 281 5.96 14.44 11.44
CA GLY A 281 4.54 14.40 11.13
C GLY A 281 3.68 14.70 12.34
N GLU A 282 2.45 15.12 12.11
CA GLU A 282 1.43 15.35 13.12
C GLU A 282 0.12 14.67 12.71
N LEU A 283 -0.58 14.10 13.69
CA LEU A 283 -1.92 13.52 13.53
C LEU A 283 -2.91 14.28 14.41
N ARG A 284 -4.03 14.66 13.82
CA ARG A 284 -5.17 15.21 14.56
C ARG A 284 -6.47 14.60 14.07
N VAL A 285 -7.50 14.70 14.87
CA VAL A 285 -8.86 14.26 14.54
C VAL A 285 -9.76 15.49 14.51
N GLU A 286 -10.39 15.73 13.37
CA GLU A 286 -11.27 16.87 13.14
C GLU A 286 -12.74 16.42 13.06
N GLU A 287 -13.65 17.37 13.31
CA GLU A 287 -15.10 17.14 13.23
C GLU A 287 -15.55 15.93 14.06
N ALA A 288 -14.93 15.77 15.25
CA ALA A 288 -15.15 14.60 16.08
C ALA A 288 -16.51 14.63 16.80
N GLU A 289 -17.22 13.51 16.70
CA GLU A 289 -18.49 13.26 17.38
C GLU A 289 -18.37 12.03 18.29
N PRO A 290 -19.12 11.94 19.39
CA PRO A 290 -19.08 10.77 20.25
C PRO A 290 -19.65 9.53 19.52
N ASP A 291 -18.92 8.44 19.53
CA ASP A 291 -19.42 7.14 19.09
C ASP A 291 -20.27 6.45 20.18
N ILE A 292 -20.77 5.25 19.91
CA ILE A 292 -21.60 4.46 20.83
C ILE A 292 -20.88 4.20 22.18
N ALA A 293 -19.54 4.17 22.17
CA ALA A 293 -18.71 3.97 23.37
C ALA A 293 -18.29 5.31 24.02
N GLY A 294 -18.77 6.45 23.52
CA GLY A 294 -18.45 7.79 24.01
C GLY A 294 -17.07 8.30 23.59
N ARG A 295 -16.40 7.66 22.62
CA ARG A 295 -15.11 8.10 22.09
C ARG A 295 -15.35 9.18 21.03
N MET A 296 -14.54 10.22 21.04
CA MET A 296 -14.59 11.30 20.05
C MET A 296 -13.96 10.84 18.74
N VAL A 297 -14.78 10.35 17.81
CA VAL A 297 -14.38 9.83 16.50
C VAL A 297 -14.64 10.89 15.42
N GLY A 298 -13.65 11.18 14.62
CA GLY A 298 -13.74 12.14 13.52
C GLY A 298 -12.82 11.81 12.37
N GLU A 299 -12.70 12.72 11.40
CA GLU A 299 -11.79 12.54 10.27
C GLU A 299 -10.36 12.70 10.74
N VAL A 300 -9.53 11.72 10.38
CA VAL A 300 -8.08 11.76 10.62
C VAL A 300 -7.43 12.71 9.62
N VAL A 301 -6.74 13.72 10.13
CA VAL A 301 -5.94 14.66 9.34
C VAL A 301 -4.48 14.44 9.69
N TYR A 302 -3.65 14.36 8.66
CA TYR A 302 -2.20 14.23 8.79
C TYR A 302 -1.53 15.50 8.23
N GLU A 303 -0.55 16.00 8.95
CA GLU A 303 0.31 17.10 8.50
C GLU A 303 1.77 16.64 8.52
N GLY A 304 2.50 16.89 7.42
CA GLY A 304 3.89 16.50 7.33
C GLY A 304 4.53 16.77 5.97
N PRO A 305 5.89 16.79 5.92
CA PRO A 305 6.65 17.11 4.71
C PRO A 305 6.57 16.02 3.63
N ASN A 306 5.99 14.88 3.95
CA ASN A 306 5.82 13.73 3.06
C ASN A 306 4.43 13.66 2.41
N VAL A 307 3.58 14.69 2.58
CA VAL A 307 2.30 14.80 1.90
C VAL A 307 2.51 15.06 0.40
N MET A 308 1.62 14.52 -0.43
CA MET A 308 1.65 14.65 -1.88
C MET A 308 1.47 16.10 -2.35
N LEU A 309 1.88 16.37 -3.59
CA LEU A 309 1.56 17.63 -4.28
C LEU A 309 0.09 17.73 -4.70
N GLY A 310 -0.58 16.61 -4.85
CA GLY A 310 -1.95 16.48 -5.35
C GLY A 310 -2.11 15.28 -6.25
N TYR A 311 -3.21 15.21 -6.96
CA TYR A 311 -3.48 14.13 -7.90
C TYR A 311 -3.24 14.55 -9.36
N ALA A 312 -3.03 13.56 -10.21
CA ALA A 312 -3.05 13.70 -11.66
C ALA A 312 -3.97 12.65 -12.29
N THR A 313 -4.57 13.01 -13.42
CA THR A 313 -5.35 12.11 -14.27
C THR A 313 -4.77 12.01 -15.68
N GLY A 314 -3.76 12.83 -15.98
CA GLY A 314 -3.04 12.85 -17.24
C GLY A 314 -1.84 13.80 -17.22
N ARG A 315 -1.18 13.95 -18.37
CA ARG A 315 0.05 14.75 -18.54
C ARG A 315 -0.11 16.21 -18.13
N ASP A 316 -1.23 16.83 -18.46
CA ASP A 316 -1.44 18.27 -18.25
C ASP A 316 -1.55 18.62 -16.75
N ASP A 317 -1.92 17.65 -15.91
CA ASP A 317 -1.95 17.81 -14.46
C ASP A 317 -0.54 17.84 -13.81
N LEU A 318 0.49 17.41 -14.55
CA LEU A 318 1.85 17.29 -13.99
C LEU A 318 2.56 18.65 -13.82
N ALA A 319 2.03 19.69 -14.44
CA ALA A 319 2.54 21.06 -14.28
C ALA A 319 2.04 21.76 -13.01
N ARG A 320 1.01 21.20 -12.34
CA ARG A 320 0.46 21.82 -11.13
C ARG A 320 1.42 21.64 -9.96
N GLY A 321 1.65 22.72 -9.20
CA GLY A 321 2.46 22.72 -8.00
C GLY A 321 1.80 21.99 -6.82
N ASP A 322 2.20 22.34 -5.61
CA ASP A 322 1.63 21.82 -4.37
C ASP A 322 0.22 22.37 -4.13
N GLU A 323 -0.77 21.49 -4.11
CA GLU A 323 -2.18 21.81 -3.90
C GLU A 323 -2.64 21.57 -2.45
N LEU A 324 -1.80 20.93 -1.62
CA LEU A 324 -2.16 20.50 -0.27
C LEU A 324 -1.41 21.25 0.83
N GLY A 325 -0.27 21.86 0.54
CA GLY A 325 0.52 22.60 1.53
C GLY A 325 0.94 21.76 2.74
N GLY A 326 1.20 20.45 2.54
CA GLY A 326 1.63 19.55 3.60
C GLY A 326 0.49 18.99 4.49
N VAL A 327 -0.79 19.30 4.20
CA VAL A 327 -1.93 18.84 5.00
C VAL A 327 -2.79 17.87 4.21
N LEU A 328 -3.00 16.68 4.75
CA LEU A 328 -3.81 15.62 4.14
C LEU A 328 -5.04 15.28 4.99
N ARG A 329 -6.22 15.53 4.47
CA ARG A 329 -7.47 14.92 4.94
C ARG A 329 -7.53 13.50 4.41
N THR A 330 -7.37 12.52 5.31
CA THR A 330 -7.12 11.13 4.91
C THR A 330 -8.36 10.41 4.38
N GLY A 331 -9.54 10.90 4.73
CA GLY A 331 -10.80 10.21 4.52
C GLY A 331 -10.98 8.99 5.42
N ASP A 332 -10.04 8.70 6.31
CA ASP A 332 -10.17 7.70 7.35
C ASP A 332 -10.77 8.32 8.60
N LEU A 333 -11.59 7.57 9.33
CA LEU A 333 -12.18 7.95 10.60
C LEU A 333 -11.43 7.26 11.75
N GLY A 334 -11.30 7.97 12.86
CA GLY A 334 -10.60 7.43 14.02
C GLY A 334 -10.65 8.34 15.24
N TYR A 335 -9.97 7.93 16.28
CA TYR A 335 -9.77 8.69 17.51
C TYR A 335 -8.33 8.55 18.01
N LEU A 336 -7.86 9.52 18.76
CA LEU A 336 -6.61 9.46 19.49
C LEU A 336 -6.91 9.06 20.94
N ASP A 337 -6.15 8.12 21.50
CA ASP A 337 -6.22 7.82 22.91
C ASP A 337 -5.42 8.83 23.76
N GLU A 338 -5.45 8.68 25.09
CA GLU A 338 -4.78 9.59 26.04
C GLU A 338 -3.25 9.65 25.86
N ASP A 339 -2.65 8.61 25.28
CA ASP A 339 -1.23 8.54 24.95
C ASP A 339 -0.92 9.07 23.53
N GLY A 340 -1.91 9.56 22.79
CA GLY A 340 -1.79 10.07 21.43
C GLY A 340 -1.64 8.98 20.35
N PHE A 341 -2.08 7.75 20.64
CA PHE A 341 -2.13 6.69 19.66
C PHE A 341 -3.44 6.71 18.87
N LEU A 342 -3.33 6.65 17.55
CA LEU A 342 -4.47 6.63 16.64
C LEU A 342 -5.10 5.23 16.58
N PHE A 343 -6.41 5.18 16.71
CA PHE A 343 -7.24 4.02 16.44
C PHE A 343 -8.19 4.33 15.30
N LEU A 344 -8.06 3.61 14.19
CA LEU A 344 -8.94 3.77 13.05
C LEU A 344 -10.23 3.00 13.28
N THR A 345 -11.35 3.62 12.92
CA THR A 345 -12.70 3.02 13.03
C THR A 345 -13.32 2.75 11.67
N GLY A 346 -12.78 3.34 10.59
CA GLY A 346 -13.25 3.10 9.22
C GLY A 346 -12.98 4.25 8.27
N ARG A 347 -13.72 4.30 7.16
CA ARG A 347 -13.60 5.34 6.14
C ARG A 347 -14.87 6.14 5.94
N SER A 348 -14.73 7.44 5.77
CA SER A 348 -15.86 8.37 5.55
C SER A 348 -16.66 8.01 4.27
N LYS A 349 -16.03 7.42 3.26
CA LYS A 349 -16.67 7.00 1.99
C LYS A 349 -17.22 5.56 2.03
N ARG A 350 -16.95 4.77 3.06
CA ARG A 350 -17.44 3.40 3.22
C ARG A 350 -18.60 3.34 4.22
N ILE A 351 -19.61 4.17 3.97
CA ILE A 351 -20.83 4.21 4.76
C ILE A 351 -21.98 3.66 3.91
N ALA A 352 -22.66 2.62 4.42
CA ALA A 352 -23.93 2.14 3.89
C ALA A 352 -25.10 2.85 4.58
N LYS A 353 -26.16 3.11 3.84
CA LYS A 353 -27.47 3.49 4.44
C LYS A 353 -28.29 2.22 4.62
N VAL A 354 -28.66 1.92 5.85
CA VAL A 354 -29.41 0.72 6.20
C VAL A 354 -30.61 1.16 7.02
N PHE A 355 -31.81 1.06 6.48
CA PHE A 355 -33.07 1.53 7.12
C PHE A 355 -32.98 2.97 7.64
N GLY A 356 -32.31 3.86 6.87
CA GLY A 356 -32.12 5.26 7.24
C GLY A 356 -30.93 5.53 8.21
N LEU A 357 -30.31 4.50 8.76
CA LEU A 357 -29.11 4.61 9.58
C LEU A 357 -27.84 4.60 8.73
N ARG A 358 -26.83 5.36 9.16
CA ARG A 358 -25.49 5.33 8.55
C ARG A 358 -24.67 4.27 9.25
N VAL A 359 -24.28 3.23 8.52
CA VAL A 359 -23.47 2.09 9.02
C VAL A 359 -22.12 2.12 8.35
N ASN A 360 -21.04 2.13 9.14
CA ASN A 360 -19.69 2.07 8.61
C ASN A 360 -19.32 0.62 8.22
N LEU A 361 -19.05 0.39 6.95
CA LEU A 361 -18.72 -0.94 6.42
C LEU A 361 -17.40 -1.48 6.97
N ASP A 362 -16.43 -0.61 7.28
CA ASP A 362 -15.14 -1.03 7.84
C ASP A 362 -15.30 -1.52 9.29
N GLU A 363 -16.22 -0.92 10.05
CA GLU A 363 -16.56 -1.39 11.40
C GLU A 363 -17.19 -2.78 11.35
N ILE A 364 -18.14 -2.99 10.44
CA ILE A 364 -18.73 -4.32 10.22
C ILE A 364 -17.67 -5.34 9.82
N GLU A 365 -16.81 -4.96 8.88
CA GLU A 365 -15.73 -5.83 8.41
C GLU A 365 -14.75 -6.20 9.53
N LEU A 366 -14.42 -5.24 10.40
CA LEU A 366 -13.56 -5.49 11.56
C LEU A 366 -14.19 -6.52 12.52
N LEU A 367 -15.49 -6.39 12.80
CA LEU A 367 -16.23 -7.33 13.63
C LEU A 367 -16.31 -8.73 13.02
N LEU A 368 -16.54 -8.82 11.71
CA LEU A 368 -16.53 -10.10 11.00
C LEU A 368 -15.16 -10.76 11.03
N ARG A 369 -14.09 -9.97 10.91
CA ARG A 369 -12.69 -10.46 10.91
C ARG A 369 -12.24 -11.02 12.26
N GLU A 370 -12.92 -10.72 13.35
CA GLU A 370 -12.69 -11.39 14.65
C GLU A 370 -12.94 -12.91 14.57
N HIS A 371 -13.73 -13.37 13.57
CA HIS A 371 -14.10 -14.77 13.35
C HIS A 371 -13.34 -15.42 12.19
N GLY A 372 -12.79 -14.63 11.26
CA GLY A 372 -12.04 -15.12 10.11
C GLY A 372 -11.97 -14.11 8.96
N PRO A 373 -11.35 -14.46 7.81
CA PRO A 373 -11.25 -13.53 6.69
C PRO A 373 -12.62 -13.11 6.17
N ALA A 374 -12.85 -11.79 6.11
CA ALA A 374 -14.12 -11.21 5.69
C ALA A 374 -13.95 -9.87 4.96
N ALA A 375 -14.97 -9.51 4.18
CA ALA A 375 -15.11 -8.20 3.55
C ALA A 375 -16.58 -7.77 3.55
N ALA A 376 -16.87 -6.49 3.76
CA ALA A 376 -18.21 -5.94 3.76
C ALA A 376 -18.40 -4.91 2.64
N VAL A 377 -19.56 -4.96 1.98
CA VAL A 377 -19.95 -4.01 0.93
C VAL A 377 -21.38 -3.52 1.16
N ALA A 378 -21.72 -2.37 0.59
CA ALA A 378 -23.10 -1.87 0.61
C ALA A 378 -23.99 -2.70 -0.32
N GLY A 379 -25.16 -3.08 0.16
CA GLY A 379 -26.27 -3.59 -0.64
C GLY A 379 -27.47 -2.64 -0.60
N ASP A 380 -28.57 -3.03 -1.23
CA ASP A 380 -29.82 -2.27 -1.17
C ASP A 380 -30.39 -2.34 0.25
N GLU A 381 -30.31 -1.20 0.96
CA GLU A 381 -30.77 -1.04 2.36
C GLU A 381 -30.20 -2.08 3.36
N ARG A 382 -29.10 -2.74 3.05
CA ARG A 382 -28.41 -3.72 3.91
C ARG A 382 -26.90 -3.71 3.71
N VAL A 383 -26.17 -4.27 4.63
CA VAL A 383 -24.75 -4.59 4.49
C VAL A 383 -24.63 -6.04 4.03
N ARG A 384 -23.84 -6.28 2.98
CA ARG A 384 -23.50 -7.64 2.52
C ARG A 384 -22.08 -7.97 2.93
N GLY A 385 -21.92 -9.06 3.68
CA GLY A 385 -20.63 -9.57 4.15
C GLY A 385 -20.24 -10.85 3.43
N ALA A 386 -19.08 -10.85 2.76
CA ALA A 386 -18.42 -12.06 2.30
C ALA A 386 -17.57 -12.63 3.43
N CYS A 387 -17.77 -13.89 3.82
CA CYS A 387 -17.11 -14.55 4.93
C CYS A 387 -16.42 -15.82 4.44
N ALA A 388 -15.08 -15.86 4.49
CA ALA A 388 -14.31 -17.07 4.14
C ALA A 388 -14.08 -17.96 5.38
N PHE A 389 -15.12 -18.09 6.22
CA PHE A 389 -15.12 -18.91 7.44
C PHE A 389 -16.55 -19.33 7.82
N GLY A 390 -16.65 -20.27 8.73
CA GLY A 390 -17.89 -20.68 9.38
C GLY A 390 -18.84 -21.51 8.49
N SER A 391 -19.86 -22.05 9.13
CA SER A 391 -21.03 -22.66 8.49
C SER A 391 -22.14 -21.62 8.29
N GLU A 392 -23.19 -21.94 7.53
CA GLU A 392 -24.36 -21.07 7.38
C GLU A 392 -25.05 -20.78 8.72
N GLU A 393 -25.06 -21.76 9.62
CA GLU A 393 -25.62 -21.62 10.96
C GLU A 393 -24.80 -20.65 11.81
N GLU A 394 -23.47 -20.74 11.79
CA GLU A 394 -22.59 -19.81 12.49
C GLU A 394 -22.72 -18.38 11.93
N LEU A 395 -22.83 -18.22 10.62
CA LEU A 395 -23.07 -16.91 10.00
C LEU A 395 -24.44 -16.34 10.37
N ALA A 396 -25.48 -17.17 10.51
CA ALA A 396 -26.80 -16.72 10.97
C ALA A 396 -26.76 -16.25 12.44
N GLN A 397 -26.02 -16.94 13.30
CA GLN A 397 -25.80 -16.52 14.69
C GLN A 397 -25.00 -15.21 14.75
N LEU A 398 -23.93 -15.10 13.97
CA LEU A 398 -23.11 -13.89 13.89
C LEU A 398 -23.91 -12.69 13.38
N ARG A 399 -24.77 -12.88 12.38
CA ARG A 399 -25.69 -11.85 11.90
C ARG A 399 -26.57 -11.30 13.04
N THR A 400 -27.09 -12.20 13.88
CA THR A 400 -27.92 -11.81 15.02
C THR A 400 -27.11 -11.04 16.07
N ALA A 401 -25.90 -11.49 16.36
CA ALA A 401 -25.00 -10.83 17.31
C ALA A 401 -24.59 -9.41 16.82
N LEU A 402 -24.28 -9.27 15.53
CA LEU A 402 -23.99 -7.96 14.92
C LEU A 402 -25.19 -7.01 15.04
N ALA A 403 -26.39 -7.51 14.74
CA ALA A 403 -27.61 -6.72 14.81
C ALA A 403 -27.89 -6.20 16.26
N GLN A 404 -27.70 -7.08 17.24
CA GLN A 404 -27.82 -6.70 18.66
C GLN A 404 -26.78 -5.65 19.07
N ARG A 405 -25.51 -5.85 18.68
CA ARG A 405 -24.41 -4.94 19.02
C ARG A 405 -24.58 -3.54 18.42
N LEU A 406 -25.18 -3.47 17.22
CA LEU A 406 -25.38 -2.21 16.48
C LEU A 406 -26.79 -1.65 16.62
N HIS A 407 -27.63 -2.25 17.46
CA HIS A 407 -29.03 -1.85 17.72
C HIS A 407 -29.87 -1.72 16.43
N VAL A 408 -29.68 -2.64 15.47
CA VAL A 408 -30.42 -2.70 14.21
C VAL A 408 -31.14 -4.05 14.06
N HIS A 409 -32.08 -4.14 13.11
CA HIS A 409 -32.74 -5.40 12.85
C HIS A 409 -31.79 -6.38 12.12
N PRO A 410 -31.81 -7.71 12.38
CA PRO A 410 -30.94 -8.69 11.73
C PRO A 410 -30.98 -8.68 10.20
N SER A 411 -32.11 -8.28 9.58
CA SER A 411 -32.21 -8.12 8.12
C SER A 411 -31.36 -6.99 7.54
N ALA A 412 -30.76 -6.15 8.41
CA ALA A 412 -29.75 -5.18 8.03
C ALA A 412 -28.47 -5.83 7.47
N PHE A 413 -28.26 -7.11 7.74
CA PHE A 413 -27.06 -7.85 7.33
C PHE A 413 -27.44 -9.07 6.53
N GLU A 414 -26.67 -9.30 5.44
CA GLU A 414 -26.66 -10.52 4.65
C GLU A 414 -25.21 -11.04 4.66
N LEU A 415 -24.97 -12.15 5.37
CA LEU A 415 -23.65 -12.78 5.44
C LEU A 415 -23.62 -13.99 4.53
N VAL A 416 -22.69 -14.02 3.60
CA VAL A 416 -22.55 -15.06 2.57
C VAL A 416 -21.22 -15.76 2.75
N ARG A 417 -21.25 -17.09 2.80
CA ARG A 417 -20.02 -17.89 2.81
C ARG A 417 -19.36 -17.87 1.44
N VAL A 418 -18.04 -17.63 1.41
CA VAL A 418 -17.20 -17.67 0.21
C VAL A 418 -15.98 -18.55 0.47
N GLU A 419 -15.33 -19.04 -0.57
CA GLU A 419 -14.10 -19.84 -0.42
C GLU A 419 -12.93 -18.97 0.05
N GLU A 420 -12.78 -17.80 -0.57
CA GLU A 420 -11.73 -16.83 -0.22
C GLU A 420 -12.19 -15.39 -0.46
N ILE A 421 -11.51 -14.44 0.19
CA ILE A 421 -11.74 -13.01 -0.03
C ILE A 421 -10.84 -12.56 -1.18
N PRO A 422 -11.40 -12.02 -2.29
CA PRO A 422 -10.61 -11.51 -3.40
C PRO A 422 -9.66 -10.40 -2.97
N VAL A 423 -8.41 -10.44 -3.45
CA VAL A 423 -7.39 -9.43 -3.18
C VAL A 423 -6.77 -8.89 -4.46
N THR A 424 -6.28 -7.65 -4.41
CA THR A 424 -5.51 -7.00 -5.48
C THR A 424 -4.09 -7.54 -5.55
N SER A 425 -3.33 -7.18 -6.59
CA SER A 425 -1.89 -7.49 -6.71
C SER A 425 -1.06 -6.97 -5.53
N SER A 426 -1.52 -5.91 -4.85
CA SER A 426 -0.91 -5.37 -3.63
C SER A 426 -1.36 -6.09 -2.34
N GLY A 427 -2.19 -7.14 -2.43
CA GLY A 427 -2.68 -7.91 -1.28
C GLY A 427 -3.77 -7.22 -0.45
N LYS A 428 -4.41 -6.17 -0.98
CA LYS A 428 -5.58 -5.52 -0.36
C LYS A 428 -6.86 -6.16 -0.87
N VAL A 429 -7.94 -6.09 -0.07
CA VAL A 429 -9.27 -6.57 -0.49
C VAL A 429 -9.70 -5.87 -1.79
N ASP A 430 -10.07 -6.65 -2.80
CA ASP A 430 -10.69 -6.16 -4.02
C ASP A 430 -12.21 -6.09 -3.84
N TYR A 431 -12.70 -4.96 -3.33
CA TYR A 431 -14.12 -4.76 -3.05
C TYR A 431 -15.01 -4.85 -4.29
N ARG A 432 -14.50 -4.56 -5.49
CA ARG A 432 -15.26 -4.74 -6.75
C ARG A 432 -15.45 -6.21 -7.08
N ALA A 433 -14.41 -7.02 -6.85
CA ALA A 433 -14.52 -8.47 -7.01
C ALA A 433 -15.47 -9.06 -5.96
N VAL A 434 -15.41 -8.56 -4.71
CA VAL A 434 -16.35 -8.95 -3.64
C VAL A 434 -17.79 -8.60 -4.01
N GLU A 435 -18.05 -7.38 -4.52
CA GLU A 435 -19.40 -7.00 -4.97
C GLU A 435 -19.93 -7.91 -6.10
N ARG A 436 -19.07 -8.23 -7.09
CA ARG A 436 -19.46 -9.17 -8.16
C ARG A 436 -19.75 -10.55 -7.61
N LEU A 437 -18.90 -11.06 -6.72
CA LEU A 437 -19.07 -12.36 -6.09
C LEU A 437 -20.40 -12.45 -5.35
N LEU A 438 -20.74 -11.44 -4.56
CA LEU A 438 -21.97 -11.41 -3.77
C LEU A 438 -23.22 -11.16 -4.62
N ARG A 439 -23.13 -10.60 -5.83
CA ARG A 439 -24.26 -10.45 -6.75
C ARG A 439 -24.64 -11.77 -7.46
N SER A 440 -23.69 -12.69 -7.57
CA SER A 440 -23.86 -14.00 -8.22
C SER A 440 -24.25 -15.11 -7.25
N SER A 441 -24.24 -14.83 -5.95
CA SER A 441 -24.68 -15.71 -4.85
C SER A 441 -26.10 -15.36 -4.42
#